data_6bd5664178697f0d3d4ecb9ade8039cc
#
_entry.id   6bd5664178697f0d3d4ecb9ade8039cc
#
_cell.length_a   1.000
_cell.length_b   1.000
_cell.length_c   1.000
_cell.angle_alpha   90.00
_cell.angle_beta   90.00
_cell.angle_gamma   90.00
#
_symmetry.space_group_name_H-M   'P 1'
#
loop_
_entity.id
_entity.type
_entity.pdbx_description
1 polymer ?
#
loop_
_entity_poly.entity_id
_entity_poly.type
_entity_poly.pdbx_seq_one_letter_code
_entity_poly.pdbx_strand_id
1 'polypeptide(L)'
;MTEHDHLTARLRGRGVDVDAAEAALRSLVIETPSWGYGDSGTRFGVFPQAGRPRTVFERVDDAAEVHRLTGTAGAVALHFPWDAVGDVQELADYITAAGLRVGAVNPNLFQDPDYVLGSVTNPDPAIRSKAESHLLECIEIARTLGSTAQSLWLADGTNYPGQDHLIERRERMIDSLTRVYAALPAEQEYLVEYKLFEPAFYATDLADWGSALLVCRRLGERARVLVDMGHHAQGVNVEQIVSILASEDRLGGFHFNNRKYADDDLIVGSVNPFELFLVFCELVGSGGPLPRLTIDQSHNIEAKVEAMVMSVVNIQDACARALIVDRAALRAASADGDVLAGHQVLLDAYNTDVRPLSASARRALGAADDPVAALRASGRAERVAAERGDAR
;
A
#
# COMPACT_ATOMS: atom_id res chain seq x y z
N MET A 1 -14.89 -34.76 5.91
CA MET A 1 -13.57 -34.10 5.74
C MET A 1 -13.80 -32.91 4.81
N THR A 2 -13.53 -31.72 5.27
CA THR A 2 -13.73 -30.47 4.51
C THR A 2 -12.58 -30.25 3.51
N GLU A 3 -12.72 -29.30 2.59
CA GLU A 3 -11.61 -28.89 1.69
C GLU A 3 -10.41 -28.41 2.50
N HIS A 4 -10.63 -27.70 3.60
CA HIS A 4 -9.59 -27.28 4.53
C HIS A 4 -8.86 -28.48 5.14
N ASP A 5 -9.57 -29.51 5.60
CA ASP A 5 -8.95 -30.72 6.18
C ASP A 5 -8.06 -31.43 5.16
N HIS A 6 -8.50 -31.54 3.91
CA HIS A 6 -7.74 -32.15 2.82
C HIS A 6 -6.48 -31.33 2.49
N LEU A 7 -6.61 -30.01 2.39
CA LEU A 7 -5.47 -29.12 2.13
C LEU A 7 -4.46 -29.21 3.28
N THR A 8 -4.90 -29.08 4.52
CA THR A 8 -4.09 -29.15 5.73
C THR A 8 -3.32 -30.46 5.84
N ALA A 9 -3.99 -31.61 5.62
CA ALA A 9 -3.34 -32.91 5.63
C ALA A 9 -2.23 -33.01 4.55
N ARG A 10 -2.49 -32.50 3.35
CA ARG A 10 -1.52 -32.49 2.25
C ARG A 10 -0.32 -31.59 2.58
N LEU A 11 -0.54 -30.38 3.11
CA LEU A 11 0.51 -29.45 3.45
C LEU A 11 1.38 -29.97 4.61
N ARG A 12 0.79 -30.51 5.67
CA ARG A 12 1.51 -31.15 6.77
C ARG A 12 2.33 -32.35 6.30
N GLY A 13 1.79 -33.14 5.36
CA GLY A 13 2.54 -34.24 4.72
C GLY A 13 3.78 -33.79 3.93
N ARG A 14 3.82 -32.51 3.53
CA ARG A 14 4.98 -31.86 2.88
C ARG A 14 5.88 -31.11 3.87
N GLY A 15 5.61 -31.19 5.17
CA GLY A 15 6.40 -30.51 6.21
C GLY A 15 6.06 -29.05 6.43
N VAL A 16 4.93 -28.54 5.89
CA VAL A 16 4.48 -27.16 6.12
C VAL A 16 3.85 -27.07 7.51
N ASP A 17 4.27 -26.07 8.30
CA ASP A 17 3.61 -25.69 9.55
C ASP A 17 2.36 -24.88 9.25
N VAL A 18 1.24 -25.58 9.12
CA VAL A 18 -0.07 -24.97 8.78
C VAL A 18 -0.57 -24.07 9.90
N ASP A 19 -0.31 -24.41 11.16
CA ASP A 19 -0.78 -23.65 12.30
C ASP A 19 -0.05 -22.30 12.36
N ALA A 20 1.25 -22.28 12.10
CA ALA A 20 2.03 -21.05 11.96
C ALA A 20 1.58 -20.20 10.75
N ALA A 21 1.29 -20.86 9.61
CA ALA A 21 0.78 -20.16 8.42
C ALA A 21 -0.58 -19.49 8.68
N GLU A 22 -1.52 -20.19 9.33
CA GLU A 22 -2.80 -19.61 9.72
C GLU A 22 -2.64 -18.48 10.75
N ALA A 23 -1.74 -18.64 11.71
CA ALA A 23 -1.45 -17.57 12.68
C ALA A 23 -0.90 -16.32 11.98
N ALA A 24 0.02 -16.49 11.03
CA ALA A 24 0.56 -15.39 10.23
C ALA A 24 -0.54 -14.69 9.40
N LEU A 25 -1.44 -15.45 8.78
CA LEU A 25 -2.58 -14.86 8.05
C LEU A 25 -3.53 -14.07 8.96
N ARG A 26 -3.79 -14.55 10.17
CA ARG A 26 -4.61 -13.82 11.15
C ARG A 26 -3.95 -12.56 11.69
N SER A 27 -2.63 -12.50 11.66
CA SER A 27 -1.87 -11.34 12.13
C SER A 27 -1.68 -10.25 11.06
N LEU A 28 -2.09 -10.50 9.82
CA LEU A 28 -2.03 -9.49 8.77
C LEU A 28 -2.80 -8.24 9.16
N VAL A 29 -2.18 -7.09 8.92
CA VAL A 29 -2.84 -5.80 9.00
C VAL A 29 -2.62 -5.09 7.67
N ILE A 30 -3.72 -4.90 6.95
CA ILE A 30 -3.74 -4.22 5.66
C ILE A 30 -4.36 -2.84 5.88
N GLU A 31 -3.72 -1.83 5.36
CA GLU A 31 -4.22 -0.45 5.34
C GLU A 31 -4.99 -0.23 4.04
N THR A 32 -6.22 0.27 4.12
CA THR A 32 -6.97 0.70 2.94
C THR A 32 -6.90 2.21 2.80
N PRO A 33 -6.75 2.76 1.58
CA PRO A 33 -6.64 4.20 1.37
C PRO A 33 -8.03 4.86 1.44
N SER A 34 -8.16 5.94 2.19
CA SER A 34 -9.40 6.74 2.23
C SER A 34 -9.81 7.22 0.84
N TRP A 35 -8.82 7.64 0.05
CA TRP A 35 -9.03 8.14 -1.32
C TRP A 35 -9.50 7.06 -2.29
N GLY A 36 -9.17 5.80 -2.06
CA GLY A 36 -9.63 4.67 -2.88
C GLY A 36 -11.15 4.44 -2.80
N TYR A 37 -11.84 5.00 -1.81
CA TYR A 37 -13.29 4.97 -1.70
C TYR A 37 -13.96 6.17 -2.37
N GLY A 38 -13.22 7.25 -2.62
CA GLY A 38 -13.69 8.46 -3.30
C GLY A 38 -13.89 8.27 -4.80
N ASP A 39 -14.45 9.29 -5.44
CA ASP A 39 -14.53 9.33 -6.90
C ASP A 39 -13.15 9.43 -7.52
N SER A 40 -12.97 8.69 -8.58
CA SER A 40 -11.74 8.58 -9.33
C SER A 40 -12.02 8.61 -10.84
N GLY A 41 -10.98 8.76 -11.62
CA GLY A 41 -11.09 8.85 -13.06
C GLY A 41 -9.74 8.71 -13.73
N THR A 42 -9.69 9.16 -14.96
CA THR A 42 -8.46 9.31 -15.73
C THR A 42 -7.93 10.74 -15.59
N ARG A 43 -6.75 11.04 -16.15
CA ARG A 43 -6.28 12.44 -16.27
C ARG A 43 -7.19 13.35 -17.11
N PHE A 44 -8.19 12.80 -17.76
CA PHE A 44 -9.14 13.54 -18.59
C PHE A 44 -10.47 13.85 -17.89
N GLY A 45 -10.80 13.14 -16.82
CA GLY A 45 -12.04 13.36 -16.09
C GLY A 45 -12.26 12.38 -14.95
N VAL A 46 -13.02 12.80 -13.97
CA VAL A 46 -13.48 11.98 -12.85
C VAL A 46 -14.89 11.48 -13.18
N PHE A 47 -15.12 10.20 -12.92
CA PHE A 47 -16.40 9.54 -13.14
C PHE A 47 -17.12 9.29 -11.81
N PRO A 48 -18.10 10.13 -11.45
CA PRO A 48 -18.81 9.96 -10.20
C PRO A 48 -19.65 8.69 -10.19
N GLN A 49 -19.68 8.02 -9.03
CA GLN A 49 -20.47 6.79 -8.83
C GLN A 49 -21.60 7.02 -7.81
N ALA A 50 -22.72 6.31 -7.99
CA ALA A 50 -23.79 6.29 -7.00
C ALA A 50 -23.28 5.74 -5.66
N GLY A 51 -23.74 6.30 -4.53
CA GLY A 51 -23.32 5.88 -3.20
C GLY A 51 -21.89 6.22 -2.80
N ARG A 52 -21.21 7.08 -3.57
CA ARG A 52 -19.87 7.57 -3.22
C ARG A 52 -19.85 8.25 -1.85
N PRO A 53 -18.77 8.10 -1.07
CA PRO A 53 -18.63 8.83 0.18
C PRO A 53 -18.45 10.33 -0.07
N ARG A 54 -19.15 11.15 0.71
CA ARG A 54 -19.15 12.62 0.63
C ARG A 54 -18.23 13.26 1.65
N THR A 55 -17.89 12.50 2.71
CA THR A 55 -17.05 12.94 3.81
C THR A 55 -16.01 11.86 4.15
N VAL A 56 -14.99 12.24 4.90
CA VAL A 56 -14.03 11.28 5.42
C VAL A 56 -14.68 10.24 6.34
N PHE A 57 -15.71 10.61 7.10
CA PHE A 57 -16.45 9.69 7.96
C PHE A 57 -17.13 8.58 7.15
N GLU A 58 -17.77 8.92 6.04
CA GLU A 58 -18.34 7.93 5.13
C GLU A 58 -17.26 7.04 4.46
N ARG A 59 -16.04 7.56 4.24
CA ARG A 59 -14.88 6.74 3.78
C ARG A 59 -14.44 5.76 4.86
N VAL A 60 -14.46 6.19 6.13
CA VAL A 60 -14.19 5.31 7.28
C VAL A 60 -15.23 4.22 7.40
N ASP A 61 -16.53 4.51 7.18
CA ASP A 61 -17.60 3.50 7.16
C ASP A 61 -17.38 2.46 6.07
N ASP A 62 -16.92 2.88 4.89
CA ASP A 62 -16.60 1.97 3.79
C ASP A 62 -15.37 1.10 4.13
N ALA A 63 -14.34 1.67 4.76
CA ALA A 63 -13.16 0.94 5.24
C ALA A 63 -13.53 -0.07 6.34
N ALA A 64 -14.40 0.31 7.28
CA ALA A 64 -14.89 -0.57 8.33
C ALA A 64 -15.67 -1.76 7.76
N GLU A 65 -16.46 -1.57 6.70
CA GLU A 65 -17.14 -2.66 6.02
C GLU A 65 -16.15 -3.63 5.36
N VAL A 66 -15.10 -3.13 4.71
CA VAL A 66 -14.02 -3.98 4.17
C VAL A 66 -13.36 -4.79 5.29
N HIS A 67 -13.06 -4.14 6.43
CA HIS A 67 -12.50 -4.83 7.59
C HIS A 67 -13.43 -5.91 8.13
N ARG A 68 -14.71 -5.58 8.34
CA ARG A 68 -15.72 -6.53 8.83
C ARG A 68 -15.81 -7.79 7.96
N LEU A 69 -15.70 -7.64 6.64
CA LEU A 69 -15.79 -8.75 5.69
C LEU A 69 -14.51 -9.58 5.60
N THR A 70 -13.34 -8.95 5.76
CA THR A 70 -12.05 -9.59 5.48
C THR A 70 -11.24 -9.93 6.73
N GLY A 71 -11.52 -9.29 7.86
CA GLY A 71 -10.85 -9.48 9.15
C GLY A 71 -9.44 -8.88 9.26
N THR A 72 -8.81 -8.51 8.16
CA THR A 72 -7.41 -8.06 8.15
C THR A 72 -7.22 -6.61 7.67
N ALA A 73 -8.24 -5.96 7.12
CA ALA A 73 -8.18 -4.56 6.69
C ALA A 73 -8.40 -3.60 7.89
N GLY A 74 -7.64 -3.78 8.96
CA GLY A 74 -7.84 -3.10 10.25
C GLY A 74 -7.27 -1.69 10.35
N ALA A 75 -6.83 -1.08 9.24
CA ALA A 75 -6.30 0.28 9.23
C ALA A 75 -6.78 1.07 8.01
N VAL A 76 -6.89 2.38 8.16
CA VAL A 76 -7.20 3.32 7.08
C VAL A 76 -6.10 4.36 6.96
N ALA A 77 -5.49 4.48 5.77
CA ALA A 77 -4.55 5.55 5.45
C ALA A 77 -5.34 6.80 5.05
N LEU A 78 -4.87 7.97 5.49
CA LEU A 78 -5.52 9.25 5.27
C LEU A 78 -4.65 10.18 4.44
N HIS A 79 -5.28 11.04 3.64
CA HIS A 79 -4.60 11.96 2.74
C HIS A 79 -5.00 13.42 3.02
N PHE A 80 -4.05 14.26 3.35
CA PHE A 80 -4.32 15.66 3.69
C PHE A 80 -3.85 16.61 2.58
N PRO A 81 -4.72 17.57 2.17
CA PRO A 81 -5.97 18.00 2.83
C PRO A 81 -7.26 17.29 2.39
N TRP A 82 -7.23 16.21 1.62
CA TRP A 82 -8.47 15.55 1.13
C TRP A 82 -9.38 15.03 2.24
N ASP A 83 -8.79 14.62 3.37
CA ASP A 83 -9.49 14.12 4.56
C ASP A 83 -9.54 15.15 5.69
N ALA A 84 -9.31 16.44 5.38
CA ALA A 84 -9.32 17.49 6.38
C ALA A 84 -10.69 17.63 7.05
N VAL A 85 -10.66 17.80 8.36
CA VAL A 85 -11.84 18.03 9.21
C VAL A 85 -11.59 19.20 10.16
N GLY A 86 -12.65 19.74 10.73
CA GLY A 86 -12.54 20.84 11.71
C GLY A 86 -11.94 20.39 13.04
N ASP A 87 -12.16 19.13 13.45
CA ASP A 87 -11.61 18.52 14.66
C ASP A 87 -10.97 17.16 14.35
N VAL A 88 -9.64 17.12 14.37
CA VAL A 88 -8.86 15.91 14.08
C VAL A 88 -9.06 14.84 15.17
N GLN A 89 -9.32 15.25 16.41
CA GLN A 89 -9.58 14.31 17.50
C GLN A 89 -10.93 13.58 17.30
N GLU A 90 -11.96 14.30 16.82
CA GLU A 90 -13.25 13.70 16.47
C GLU A 90 -13.06 12.59 15.41
N LEU A 91 -12.22 12.84 14.40
CA LEU A 91 -11.91 11.84 13.38
C LEU A 91 -11.17 10.63 13.97
N ALA A 92 -10.20 10.84 14.87
CA ALA A 92 -9.48 9.76 15.55
C ALA A 92 -10.42 8.87 16.35
N ASP A 93 -11.31 9.50 17.12
CA ASP A 93 -12.31 8.82 17.94
C ASP A 93 -13.30 8.03 17.08
N TYR A 94 -13.73 8.61 15.95
CA TYR A 94 -14.62 7.95 14.99
C TYR A 94 -14.00 6.70 14.37
N ILE A 95 -12.75 6.79 13.91
CA ILE A 95 -12.00 5.67 13.33
C ILE A 95 -11.87 4.54 14.36
N THR A 96 -11.53 4.90 15.60
CA THR A 96 -11.43 3.93 16.71
C THR A 96 -12.78 3.26 17.01
N ALA A 97 -13.87 4.04 17.06
CA ALA A 97 -15.22 3.53 17.29
C ALA A 97 -15.69 2.60 16.15
N ALA A 98 -15.22 2.82 14.91
CA ALA A 98 -15.48 1.96 13.77
C ALA A 98 -14.66 0.64 13.80
N GLY A 99 -13.83 0.42 14.82
CA GLY A 99 -12.98 -0.78 14.96
C GLY A 99 -11.72 -0.74 14.10
N LEU A 100 -11.32 0.43 13.62
CA LEU A 100 -10.14 0.66 12.81
C LEU A 100 -9.07 1.42 13.60
N ARG A 101 -7.84 1.39 13.06
CA ARG A 101 -6.77 2.31 13.45
C ARG A 101 -6.37 3.20 12.27
N VAL A 102 -5.74 4.32 12.56
CA VAL A 102 -5.15 5.14 11.51
C VAL A 102 -3.88 4.47 11.00
N GLY A 103 -3.77 4.33 9.69
CA GLY A 103 -2.57 3.91 8.99
C GLY A 103 -1.59 5.06 8.79
N ALA A 104 -0.98 5.15 7.60
CA ALA A 104 -0.13 6.27 7.25
C ALA A 104 -0.93 7.56 7.02
N VAL A 105 -0.32 8.70 7.35
CA VAL A 105 -0.77 10.03 6.92
C VAL A 105 0.00 10.45 5.68
N ASN A 106 -0.71 10.83 4.62
CA ASN A 106 -0.15 11.16 3.31
C ASN A 106 -0.33 12.67 3.03
N PRO A 107 0.73 13.47 3.03
CA PRO A 107 0.67 14.89 2.68
C PRO A 107 0.58 15.09 1.17
N ASN A 108 -0.23 16.05 0.72
CA ASN A 108 -0.36 16.43 -0.67
C ASN A 108 0.62 17.55 -1.04
N LEU A 109 1.63 17.21 -1.83
CA LEU A 109 2.60 18.16 -2.35
C LEU A 109 2.54 18.31 -3.89
N PHE A 110 1.40 17.97 -4.52
CA PHE A 110 1.31 17.90 -5.99
C PHE A 110 0.11 18.62 -6.60
N GLN A 111 -0.89 19.05 -5.81
CA GLN A 111 -2.09 19.70 -6.35
C GLN A 111 -2.11 21.23 -6.20
N ASP A 112 -1.32 21.78 -5.27
CA ASP A 112 -1.29 23.23 -5.09
C ASP A 112 -0.67 23.90 -6.34
N PRO A 113 -1.30 24.94 -6.91
CA PRO A 113 -0.80 25.64 -8.09
C PRO A 113 0.60 26.23 -7.95
N ASP A 114 1.02 26.56 -6.72
CA ASP A 114 2.36 27.06 -6.45
C ASP A 114 3.44 26.01 -6.70
N TYR A 115 3.10 24.72 -6.68
CA TYR A 115 4.04 23.61 -6.88
C TYR A 115 4.34 23.29 -8.35
N VAL A 116 3.95 24.14 -9.28
CA VAL A 116 4.19 23.94 -10.73
C VAL A 116 5.67 23.75 -11.10
N LEU A 117 6.60 24.29 -10.32
CA LEU A 117 8.06 24.09 -10.48
C LEU A 117 8.66 23.15 -9.43
N GLY A 118 7.82 22.45 -8.70
CA GLY A 118 8.18 21.59 -7.57
C GLY A 118 7.69 22.16 -6.23
N SER A 119 7.65 21.33 -5.24
CA SER A 119 7.28 21.65 -3.85
C SER A 119 8.53 21.94 -3.00
N VAL A 120 9.11 20.91 -2.38
CA VAL A 120 10.36 21.01 -1.60
C VAL A 120 11.60 21.22 -2.46
N THR A 121 11.50 21.03 -3.77
CA THR A 121 12.57 21.25 -4.76
C THR A 121 12.48 22.60 -5.45
N ASN A 122 11.40 23.37 -5.23
CA ASN A 122 11.13 24.64 -5.90
C ASN A 122 12.31 25.61 -5.78
N PRO A 123 12.69 26.36 -6.83
CA PRO A 123 13.73 27.38 -6.74
C PRO A 123 13.35 28.52 -5.79
N ASP A 124 12.05 28.84 -5.65
CA ASP A 124 11.57 29.85 -4.70
C ASP A 124 11.57 29.31 -3.25
N PRO A 125 12.34 29.93 -2.34
CA PRO A 125 12.38 29.50 -0.94
C PRO A 125 11.03 29.68 -0.21
N ALA A 126 10.17 30.60 -0.63
CA ALA A 126 8.86 30.80 -0.03
C ALA A 126 7.95 29.61 -0.32
N ILE A 127 7.99 29.04 -1.54
CA ILE A 127 7.23 27.87 -1.90
C ILE A 127 7.76 26.62 -1.16
N ARG A 128 9.07 26.47 -1.04
CA ARG A 128 9.63 25.38 -0.21
C ARG A 128 9.19 25.48 1.24
N SER A 129 9.20 26.69 1.83
CA SER A 129 8.72 26.89 3.20
C SER A 129 7.23 26.57 3.36
N LYS A 130 6.40 26.86 2.35
CA LYS A 130 4.99 26.47 2.32
C LYS A 130 4.85 24.95 2.34
N ALA A 131 5.60 24.24 1.50
CA ALA A 131 5.59 22.77 1.45
C ALA A 131 6.06 22.14 2.78
N GLU A 132 7.17 22.67 3.35
CA GLU A 132 7.67 22.24 4.66
C GLU A 132 6.64 22.46 5.77
N SER A 133 5.95 23.59 5.78
CA SER A 133 4.88 23.88 6.76
C SER A 133 3.74 22.87 6.67
N HIS A 134 3.33 22.49 5.47
CA HIS A 134 2.30 21.45 5.28
C HIS A 134 2.78 20.08 5.77
N LEU A 135 4.04 19.71 5.51
CA LEU A 135 4.61 18.47 6.02
C LEU A 135 4.65 18.44 7.55
N LEU A 136 5.03 19.56 8.18
CA LEU A 136 5.05 19.70 9.65
C LEU A 136 3.63 19.64 10.23
N GLU A 137 2.65 20.26 9.60
CA GLU A 137 1.24 20.15 9.97
C GLU A 137 0.77 18.69 9.92
N CYS A 138 1.11 17.94 8.86
CA CYS A 138 0.77 16.53 8.75
C CYS A 138 1.43 15.65 9.82
N ILE A 139 2.63 16.01 10.31
CA ILE A 139 3.26 15.34 11.46
C ILE A 139 2.39 15.51 12.72
N GLU A 140 1.91 16.72 12.99
CA GLU A 140 1.04 16.99 14.15
C GLU A 140 -0.33 16.33 14.01
N ILE A 141 -0.91 16.32 12.80
CA ILE A 141 -2.13 15.57 12.49
C ILE A 141 -1.91 14.08 12.76
N ALA A 142 -0.83 13.50 12.26
CA ALA A 142 -0.49 12.09 12.48
C ALA A 142 -0.37 11.77 13.98
N ARG A 143 0.25 12.67 14.76
CA ARG A 143 0.37 12.52 16.20
C ARG A 143 -1.00 12.50 16.89
N THR A 144 -1.89 13.41 16.51
CA THR A 144 -3.26 13.48 17.06
C THR A 144 -4.08 12.24 16.70
N LEU A 145 -3.92 11.75 15.48
CA LEU A 145 -4.59 10.54 14.97
C LEU A 145 -4.00 9.24 15.53
N GLY A 146 -2.87 9.28 16.26
CA GLY A 146 -2.15 8.08 16.70
C GLY A 146 -1.48 7.30 15.58
N SER A 147 -1.25 7.93 14.42
CA SER A 147 -0.50 7.34 13.32
C SER A 147 0.99 7.31 13.63
N THR A 148 1.64 6.22 13.25
CA THR A 148 3.08 6.03 13.43
C THR A 148 3.86 6.15 12.12
N ALA A 149 3.25 6.64 11.03
CA ALA A 149 3.94 6.86 9.77
C ALA A 149 3.41 8.07 9.02
N GLN A 150 4.34 8.81 8.44
CA GLN A 150 4.06 9.75 7.37
C GLN A 150 4.56 9.17 6.06
N SER A 151 3.69 9.06 5.06
CA SER A 151 4.02 8.52 3.74
C SER A 151 4.09 9.66 2.73
N LEU A 152 5.27 9.92 2.21
CA LEU A 152 5.54 10.99 1.27
C LEU A 152 5.76 10.44 -0.14
N TRP A 153 4.80 10.67 -1.02
CA TRP A 153 5.05 10.68 -2.45
C TRP A 153 5.46 12.08 -2.88
N LEU A 154 6.69 12.19 -3.38
CA LEU A 154 7.21 13.44 -3.92
C LEU A 154 7.02 13.48 -5.44
N ALA A 155 6.01 14.23 -5.88
CA ALA A 155 5.66 14.38 -7.29
C ALA A 155 6.52 15.40 -8.06
N ASP A 156 7.58 15.88 -7.44
CA ASP A 156 8.47 16.90 -7.98
C ASP A 156 9.32 16.36 -9.15
N GLY A 157 9.60 17.23 -10.10
CA GLY A 157 10.42 16.89 -11.26
C GLY A 157 10.52 18.04 -12.26
N THR A 158 11.13 17.77 -13.41
CA THR A 158 11.28 18.73 -14.51
C THR A 158 10.68 18.18 -15.80
N ASN A 159 10.23 19.08 -16.68
CA ASN A 159 9.59 18.72 -17.95
C ASN A 159 10.51 18.88 -19.16
N TYR A 160 11.60 19.62 -19.02
CA TYR A 160 12.56 19.85 -20.12
C TYR A 160 14.00 19.94 -19.60
N PRO A 161 14.99 19.56 -20.44
CA PRO A 161 16.40 19.84 -20.16
C PRO A 161 16.64 21.33 -19.98
N GLY A 162 17.40 21.69 -18.93
CA GLY A 162 17.72 23.10 -18.63
C GLY A 162 16.64 23.86 -17.87
N GLN A 163 15.52 23.23 -17.50
CA GLN A 163 14.52 23.85 -16.65
C GLN A 163 15.08 24.19 -15.26
N ASP A 164 15.94 23.33 -14.72
CA ASP A 164 16.58 23.53 -13.42
C ASP A 164 17.95 22.85 -13.39
N HIS A 165 18.80 23.22 -12.41
CA HIS A 165 20.06 22.57 -12.16
C HIS A 165 19.84 21.35 -11.25
N LEU A 166 20.01 20.13 -11.76
CA LEU A 166 19.59 18.89 -11.09
C LEU A 166 20.29 18.66 -9.74
N ILE A 167 21.57 19.09 -9.59
CA ILE A 167 22.29 18.97 -8.33
C ILE A 167 21.68 19.90 -7.28
N GLU A 168 21.49 21.18 -7.62
CA GLU A 168 20.92 22.17 -6.70
C GLU A 168 19.48 21.79 -6.32
N ARG A 169 18.70 21.26 -7.29
CA ARG A 169 17.36 20.75 -7.06
C ARG A 169 17.37 19.65 -6.00
N ARG A 170 18.29 18.68 -6.14
CA ARG A 170 18.47 17.61 -5.15
C ARG A 170 18.91 18.14 -3.78
N GLU A 171 19.80 19.12 -3.74
CA GLU A 171 20.24 19.75 -2.48
C GLU A 171 19.06 20.44 -1.77
N ARG A 172 18.23 21.19 -2.48
CA ARG A 172 17.00 21.81 -1.94
C ARG A 172 16.06 20.78 -1.34
N MET A 173 15.84 19.65 -2.05
CA MET A 173 15.03 18.54 -1.54
C MET A 173 15.59 17.98 -0.22
N ILE A 174 16.88 17.65 -0.19
CA ILE A 174 17.53 17.09 1.00
C ILE A 174 17.47 18.07 2.17
N ASP A 175 17.73 19.35 1.94
CA ASP A 175 17.68 20.38 2.97
C ASP A 175 16.26 20.51 3.57
N SER A 176 15.24 20.59 2.73
CA SER A 176 13.85 20.69 3.16
C SER A 176 13.42 19.44 3.94
N LEU A 177 13.67 18.26 3.39
CA LEU A 177 13.29 16.99 4.04
C LEU A 177 14.08 16.77 5.33
N THR A 178 15.32 17.22 5.44
CA THR A 178 16.11 17.14 6.69
C THR A 178 15.48 17.99 7.80
N ARG A 179 14.99 19.20 7.48
CA ARG A 179 14.29 20.05 8.46
C ARG A 179 12.98 19.41 8.94
N VAL A 180 12.19 18.85 8.03
CA VAL A 180 10.95 18.14 8.37
C VAL A 180 11.25 16.90 9.20
N TYR A 181 12.20 16.08 8.78
CA TYR A 181 12.60 14.86 9.49
C TYR A 181 13.10 15.13 10.92
N ALA A 182 13.77 16.25 11.14
CA ALA A 182 14.23 16.65 12.48
C ALA A 182 13.07 16.91 13.46
N ALA A 183 11.89 17.25 12.95
CA ALA A 183 10.67 17.46 13.75
C ALA A 183 9.85 16.17 13.94
N LEU A 184 10.22 15.07 13.28
CA LEU A 184 9.48 13.82 13.34
C LEU A 184 9.57 13.20 14.74
N PRO A 185 8.44 12.91 15.43
CA PRO A 185 8.42 12.23 16.72
C PRO A 185 9.14 10.88 16.68
N ALA A 186 9.68 10.43 17.80
CA ALA A 186 10.48 9.21 17.87
C ALA A 186 9.71 7.94 17.47
N GLU A 187 8.41 7.94 17.68
CA GLU A 187 7.48 6.84 17.36
C GLU A 187 7.03 6.83 15.91
N GLN A 188 7.32 7.87 15.12
CA GLN A 188 6.92 7.96 13.71
C GLN A 188 8.06 7.59 12.77
N GLU A 189 7.70 6.89 11.70
CA GLU A 189 8.54 6.63 10.54
C GLU A 189 8.20 7.59 9.39
N TYR A 190 9.20 7.87 8.56
CA TYR A 190 9.06 8.68 7.36
C TYR A 190 9.23 7.77 6.13
N LEU A 191 8.15 7.48 5.44
CA LEU A 191 8.13 6.60 4.29
C LEU A 191 8.33 7.45 3.02
N VAL A 192 9.38 7.14 2.27
CA VAL A 192 9.73 7.86 1.04
C VAL A 192 9.36 7.01 -0.16
N GLU A 193 8.34 7.46 -0.87
CA GLU A 193 7.84 6.82 -2.08
C GLU A 193 8.49 7.42 -3.32
N TYR A 194 8.83 6.57 -4.27
CA TYR A 194 9.39 6.94 -5.57
C TYR A 194 8.41 6.60 -6.70
N LYS A 195 8.52 7.32 -7.81
CA LYS A 195 7.75 7.06 -9.02
C LYS A 195 8.60 7.35 -10.25
N LEU A 196 8.58 6.45 -11.23
CA LEU A 196 9.42 6.57 -12.44
C LEU A 196 9.09 7.81 -13.25
N PHE A 197 7.81 8.13 -13.42
CA PHE A 197 7.30 9.25 -14.22
C PHE A 197 5.96 9.74 -13.67
N GLU A 198 5.50 10.90 -14.14
CA GLU A 198 4.30 11.60 -13.69
C GLU A 198 4.43 12.18 -12.26
N PRO A 199 3.95 13.41 -12.12
CA PRO A 199 3.47 14.32 -13.17
C PRO A 199 4.58 14.97 -14.02
N ALA A 200 5.86 14.83 -13.68
CA ALA A 200 6.96 15.31 -14.48
C ALA A 200 7.25 14.41 -15.70
N PHE A 201 7.66 15.02 -16.81
CA PHE A 201 7.78 14.31 -18.09
C PHE A 201 9.22 14.17 -18.62
N TYR A 202 10.20 14.83 -17.98
CA TYR A 202 11.61 14.73 -18.35
C TYR A 202 12.44 14.05 -17.27
N ALA A 203 12.40 14.53 -16.04
CA ALA A 203 13.09 13.92 -14.93
C ALA A 203 12.25 14.05 -13.64
N THR A 204 11.95 12.93 -13.03
CA THR A 204 11.35 12.84 -11.70
C THR A 204 12.46 12.87 -10.65
N ASP A 205 12.30 13.66 -9.59
CA ASP A 205 13.36 13.82 -8.59
C ASP A 205 13.65 12.55 -7.80
N LEU A 206 12.60 11.74 -7.53
CA LEU A 206 12.70 10.41 -6.95
C LEU A 206 12.14 9.38 -7.94
N ALA A 207 12.92 9.00 -8.94
CA ALA A 207 12.47 8.17 -10.05
C ALA A 207 12.53 6.66 -9.77
N ASP A 208 13.32 6.24 -8.79
CA ASP A 208 13.60 4.82 -8.51
C ASP A 208 13.92 4.58 -7.03
N TRP A 209 13.86 3.29 -6.65
CA TRP A 209 14.13 2.84 -5.30
C TRP A 209 15.53 3.20 -4.78
N GLY A 210 16.54 3.24 -5.66
CA GLY A 210 17.91 3.59 -5.28
C GLY A 210 18.05 5.06 -4.91
N SER A 211 17.40 5.95 -5.66
CA SER A 211 17.34 7.38 -5.35
C SER A 211 16.59 7.63 -4.04
N ALA A 212 15.47 6.94 -3.78
CA ALA A 212 14.74 7.01 -2.51
C ALA A 212 15.58 6.47 -1.34
N LEU A 213 16.27 5.34 -1.52
CA LEU A 213 17.19 4.77 -0.52
C LEU A 213 18.30 5.74 -0.14
N LEU A 214 18.89 6.43 -1.12
CA LEU A 214 19.92 7.44 -0.85
C LEU A 214 19.38 8.63 -0.04
N VAL A 215 18.13 9.05 -0.27
CA VAL A 215 17.45 10.06 0.55
C VAL A 215 17.23 9.53 1.97
N CYS A 216 16.65 8.34 2.13
CA CYS A 216 16.43 7.74 3.44
C CYS A 216 17.71 7.62 4.26
N ARG A 217 18.84 7.22 3.64
CA ARG A 217 20.14 7.16 4.31
C ARG A 217 20.66 8.52 4.77
N ARG A 218 20.33 9.59 4.04
CA ARG A 218 20.71 10.96 4.41
C ARG A 218 19.87 11.50 5.56
N LEU A 219 18.59 11.15 5.61
CA LEU A 219 17.65 11.61 6.65
C LEU A 219 17.90 10.90 7.98
N GLY A 220 18.03 9.57 8.00
CA GLY A 220 18.28 8.80 9.22
C GLY A 220 17.56 7.45 9.24
N GLU A 221 17.62 6.76 10.40
CA GLU A 221 17.18 5.37 10.52
C GLU A 221 15.66 5.18 10.43
N ARG A 222 14.89 6.20 10.81
CA ARG A 222 13.42 6.17 10.73
C ARG A 222 12.87 6.55 9.34
N ALA A 223 13.75 6.92 8.40
CA ALA A 223 13.39 7.12 7.01
C ALA A 223 13.56 5.80 6.26
N ARG A 224 12.49 5.31 5.66
CA ARG A 224 12.42 4.04 4.97
C ARG A 224 11.79 4.21 3.59
N VAL A 225 12.11 3.31 2.67
CA VAL A 225 11.55 3.35 1.32
C VAL A 225 10.18 2.68 1.32
N LEU A 226 9.21 3.33 0.69
CA LEU A 226 7.93 2.75 0.36
C LEU A 226 7.97 2.30 -1.10
N VAL A 227 7.57 1.04 -1.34
CA VAL A 227 7.54 0.43 -2.68
C VAL A 227 6.10 0.42 -3.19
N ASP A 228 5.81 1.20 -4.21
CA ASP A 228 4.56 1.09 -4.95
C ASP A 228 4.73 0.11 -6.12
N MET A 229 3.78 -0.84 -6.28
CA MET A 229 3.85 -1.88 -7.31
C MET A 229 3.69 -1.33 -8.72
N GLY A 230 3.01 -0.19 -8.88
CA GLY A 230 2.76 0.49 -10.16
C GLY A 230 3.89 1.40 -10.62
N HIS A 231 4.75 1.86 -9.72
CA HIS A 231 5.72 2.94 -9.93
C HIS A 231 7.02 2.51 -10.63
N HIS A 232 7.00 1.47 -11.42
CA HIS A 232 8.19 0.90 -12.06
C HIS A 232 8.07 0.88 -13.59
N ALA A 233 9.22 0.89 -14.26
CA ALA A 233 9.29 0.59 -15.69
C ALA A 233 8.81 -0.84 -15.97
N GLN A 234 8.40 -1.10 -17.21
CA GLN A 234 8.06 -2.44 -17.67
C GLN A 234 9.26 -3.38 -17.49
N GLY A 235 8.99 -4.58 -16.97
CA GLY A 235 10.00 -5.62 -16.81
C GLY A 235 10.98 -5.42 -15.63
N VAL A 236 10.73 -4.45 -14.74
CA VAL A 236 11.50 -4.33 -13.50
C VAL A 236 11.14 -5.47 -12.57
N ASN A 237 12.17 -6.07 -11.98
CA ASN A 237 12.05 -7.14 -11.00
C ASN A 237 11.80 -6.55 -9.61
N VAL A 238 10.52 -6.50 -9.20
CA VAL A 238 10.11 -5.84 -7.95
C VAL A 238 10.49 -6.68 -6.73
N GLU A 239 10.40 -8.02 -6.81
CA GLU A 239 10.81 -8.90 -5.72
C GLU A 239 12.31 -8.77 -5.39
N GLN A 240 13.17 -8.49 -6.39
CA GLN A 240 14.59 -8.19 -6.15
C GLN A 240 14.78 -6.86 -5.40
N ILE A 241 14.02 -5.83 -5.76
CA ILE A 241 14.02 -4.53 -5.05
C ILE A 241 13.64 -4.74 -3.59
N VAL A 242 12.58 -5.50 -3.36
CA VAL A 242 12.08 -5.84 -2.01
C VAL A 242 13.17 -6.54 -1.20
N SER A 243 13.82 -7.54 -1.77
CA SER A 243 14.88 -8.29 -1.08
C SER A 243 16.10 -7.42 -0.74
N ILE A 244 16.49 -6.50 -1.63
CA ILE A 244 17.57 -5.54 -1.37
C ILE A 244 17.18 -4.59 -0.23
N LEU A 245 16.01 -3.95 -0.31
CA LEU A 245 15.56 -3.01 0.70
C LEU A 245 15.36 -3.66 2.08
N ALA A 246 14.89 -4.90 2.11
CA ALA A 246 14.78 -5.69 3.34
C ALA A 246 16.16 -6.00 3.94
N SER A 247 17.13 -6.40 3.11
CA SER A 247 18.50 -6.70 3.56
C SER A 247 19.25 -5.46 4.10
N GLU A 248 18.87 -4.27 3.64
CA GLU A 248 19.42 -2.99 4.07
C GLU A 248 18.68 -2.39 5.29
N ASP A 249 17.65 -3.08 5.81
CA ASP A 249 16.73 -2.56 6.84
C ASP A 249 16.13 -1.20 6.46
N ARG A 250 15.69 -1.08 5.21
CA ARG A 250 15.14 0.16 4.65
C ARG A 250 13.79 -0.03 3.93
N LEU A 251 13.23 -1.21 3.96
CA LEU A 251 11.87 -1.45 3.48
C LEU A 251 10.87 -0.99 4.55
N GLY A 252 10.13 0.09 4.30
CA GLY A 252 9.17 0.66 5.25
C GLY A 252 7.73 0.23 5.00
N GLY A 253 7.37 0.05 3.75
CA GLY A 253 5.99 -0.29 3.38
C GLY A 253 5.81 -0.53 1.90
N PHE A 254 4.56 -0.85 1.59
CA PHE A 254 4.07 -1.01 0.23
C PHE A 254 2.86 -0.14 -0.02
N HIS A 255 2.72 0.30 -1.28
CA HIS A 255 1.46 0.60 -1.92
C HIS A 255 1.16 -0.53 -2.90
N PHE A 256 0.21 -1.39 -2.54
CA PHE A 256 -0.19 -2.52 -3.36
C PHE A 256 -1.27 -2.10 -4.35
N ASN A 257 -1.00 -2.36 -5.60
CA ASN A 257 -1.91 -2.24 -6.74
C ASN A 257 -1.50 -3.25 -7.80
N ASN A 258 -1.95 -3.07 -9.01
CA ASN A 258 -1.45 -3.76 -10.18
C ASN A 258 -1.40 -2.82 -11.38
N ARG A 259 -0.47 -3.06 -12.28
CA ARG A 259 -0.23 -2.26 -13.47
C ARG A 259 -0.29 -3.09 -14.73
N LYS A 260 -0.61 -2.45 -15.84
CA LYS A 260 -0.50 -3.01 -17.19
C LYS A 260 0.42 -2.17 -18.08
N TYR A 261 0.19 -0.88 -18.12
CA TYR A 261 0.96 0.06 -18.97
C TYR A 261 1.88 0.97 -18.18
N ALA A 262 1.38 1.49 -17.08
CA ALA A 262 2.05 2.47 -16.24
C ALA A 262 1.56 2.34 -14.80
N ASP A 263 1.38 3.45 -14.12
CA ASP A 263 0.71 3.54 -12.82
C ASP A 263 -0.81 3.49 -13.03
N ASP A 264 -1.32 2.30 -13.21
CA ASP A 264 -2.71 2.07 -13.58
C ASP A 264 -3.63 1.87 -12.36
N ASP A 265 -3.08 1.72 -11.17
CA ASP A 265 -3.77 1.54 -9.88
C ASP A 265 -4.89 0.48 -9.90
N LEU A 266 -4.65 -0.62 -10.63
CA LEU A 266 -5.63 -1.69 -10.76
C LEU A 266 -5.73 -2.51 -9.48
N ILE A 267 -6.83 -3.28 -9.36
CA ILE A 267 -7.04 -4.23 -8.27
C ILE A 267 -5.81 -5.11 -8.06
N VAL A 268 -5.33 -5.21 -6.83
CA VAL A 268 -4.12 -5.99 -6.46
C VAL A 268 -4.17 -7.39 -7.03
N GLY A 269 -3.11 -7.80 -7.73
CA GLY A 269 -2.98 -9.14 -8.31
C GLY A 269 -3.92 -9.44 -9.48
N SER A 270 -4.61 -8.44 -10.04
CA SER A 270 -5.56 -8.65 -11.13
C SER A 270 -4.93 -8.95 -12.47
N VAL A 271 -3.74 -8.41 -12.73
CA VAL A 271 -3.04 -8.54 -14.03
C VAL A 271 -1.81 -9.44 -13.90
N ASN A 272 -1.04 -9.30 -12.82
CA ASN A 272 0.18 -10.07 -12.57
C ASN A 272 0.19 -10.69 -11.16
N PRO A 273 -0.66 -11.69 -10.89
CA PRO A 273 -0.73 -12.33 -9.57
C PRO A 273 0.54 -13.11 -9.21
N PHE A 274 1.35 -13.52 -10.20
CA PHE A 274 2.60 -14.22 -9.94
C PHE A 274 3.68 -13.29 -9.38
N GLU A 275 3.80 -12.06 -9.88
CA GLU A 275 4.69 -11.03 -9.30
C GLU A 275 4.33 -10.73 -7.84
N LEU A 276 3.02 -10.57 -7.55
CA LEU A 276 2.54 -10.37 -6.18
C LEU A 276 2.96 -11.54 -5.26
N PHE A 277 2.82 -12.78 -5.73
CA PHE A 277 3.26 -13.96 -5.00
C PHE A 277 4.78 -13.94 -4.76
N LEU A 278 5.60 -13.60 -5.76
CA LEU A 278 7.06 -13.53 -5.61
C LEU A 278 7.47 -12.44 -4.60
N VAL A 279 6.83 -11.29 -4.61
CA VAL A 279 7.03 -10.25 -3.59
C VAL A 279 6.74 -10.79 -2.19
N PHE A 280 5.62 -11.48 -1.99
CA PHE A 280 5.32 -12.11 -0.70
C PHE A 280 6.30 -13.24 -0.35
N CYS A 281 6.87 -13.95 -1.34
CA CYS A 281 7.93 -14.91 -1.08
C CYS A 281 9.16 -14.26 -0.45
N GLU A 282 9.56 -13.09 -0.92
CA GLU A 282 10.68 -12.35 -0.34
C GLU A 282 10.35 -11.81 1.05
N LEU A 283 9.14 -11.24 1.24
CA LEU A 283 8.70 -10.73 2.53
C LEU A 283 8.66 -11.81 3.62
N VAL A 284 8.02 -12.94 3.32
CA VAL A 284 7.96 -14.09 4.25
C VAL A 284 9.33 -14.74 4.41
N GLY A 285 10.12 -14.78 3.34
CA GLY A 285 11.46 -15.38 3.33
C GLY A 285 12.51 -14.63 4.14
N SER A 286 12.33 -13.34 4.35
CA SER A 286 13.24 -12.50 5.14
C SER A 286 13.23 -12.86 6.63
N GLY A 287 12.16 -13.51 7.12
CA GLY A 287 12.02 -13.93 8.53
C GLY A 287 11.82 -12.80 9.53
N GLY A 288 11.76 -11.56 9.06
CA GLY A 288 11.42 -10.37 9.85
C GLY A 288 9.91 -10.10 9.93
N PRO A 289 9.49 -9.07 10.69
CA PRO A 289 8.13 -8.60 10.67
C PRO A 289 7.79 -8.07 9.27
N LEU A 290 6.54 -8.26 8.85
CA LEU A 290 6.07 -7.65 7.60
C LEU A 290 6.09 -6.11 7.73
N PRO A 291 6.51 -5.39 6.68
CA PRO A 291 6.40 -3.95 6.62
C PRO A 291 4.92 -3.53 6.56
N ARG A 292 4.63 -2.23 6.48
CA ARG A 292 3.25 -1.76 6.24
C ARG A 292 2.74 -2.25 4.91
N LEU A 293 1.51 -2.75 4.91
CA LEU A 293 0.84 -3.27 3.73
C LEU A 293 -0.34 -2.34 3.43
N THR A 294 -0.10 -1.30 2.65
CA THR A 294 -1.15 -0.35 2.24
C THR A 294 -1.59 -0.67 0.82
N ILE A 295 -2.87 -0.58 0.55
CA ILE A 295 -3.42 -0.63 -0.81
C ILE A 295 -3.39 0.80 -1.36
N ASP A 296 -2.96 0.98 -2.61
CA ASP A 296 -3.13 2.24 -3.34
C ASP A 296 -3.78 1.95 -4.70
N GLN A 297 -5.06 2.31 -4.80
CA GLN A 297 -5.90 1.99 -5.96
C GLN A 297 -6.83 3.12 -6.32
N SER A 298 -7.01 3.29 -7.61
CA SER A 298 -7.99 4.18 -8.22
C SER A 298 -9.04 3.39 -8.99
N HIS A 299 -10.32 3.57 -8.68
CA HIS A 299 -11.41 2.82 -9.27
C HIS A 299 -12.25 3.73 -10.17
N ASN A 300 -12.20 3.51 -11.49
CA ASN A 300 -12.93 4.32 -12.46
C ASN A 300 -14.39 3.89 -12.62
N ILE A 301 -14.60 2.58 -12.83
CA ILE A 301 -15.91 1.99 -13.10
C ILE A 301 -16.28 0.90 -12.11
N GLU A 302 -15.31 0.37 -11.38
CA GLU A 302 -15.47 -0.68 -10.39
C GLU A 302 -16.19 -0.15 -9.14
N ALA A 303 -17.03 -0.99 -8.54
CA ALA A 303 -17.61 -0.70 -7.23
C ALA A 303 -16.49 -0.64 -6.18
N LYS A 304 -16.28 0.53 -5.56
CA LYS A 304 -15.11 0.85 -4.71
C LYS A 304 -14.89 -0.18 -3.59
N VAL A 305 -15.93 -0.43 -2.79
CA VAL A 305 -15.84 -1.34 -1.64
C VAL A 305 -15.59 -2.78 -2.11
N GLU A 306 -16.22 -3.22 -3.21
CA GLU A 306 -16.02 -4.56 -3.75
C GLU A 306 -14.58 -4.73 -4.28
N ALA A 307 -14.08 -3.77 -5.03
CA ALA A 307 -12.71 -3.76 -5.53
C ALA A 307 -11.69 -3.81 -4.38
N MET A 308 -11.94 -3.07 -3.30
CA MET A 308 -11.11 -3.08 -2.11
C MET A 308 -11.14 -4.44 -1.40
N VAL A 309 -12.32 -5.04 -1.23
CA VAL A 309 -12.47 -6.40 -0.68
C VAL A 309 -11.70 -7.42 -1.52
N MET A 310 -11.81 -7.36 -2.86
CA MET A 310 -11.05 -8.25 -3.76
C MET A 310 -9.54 -8.10 -3.56
N SER A 311 -9.06 -6.87 -3.42
CA SER A 311 -7.63 -6.60 -3.20
C SER A 311 -7.11 -7.17 -1.89
N VAL A 312 -7.86 -7.00 -0.80
CA VAL A 312 -7.52 -7.60 0.50
C VAL A 312 -7.47 -9.14 0.40
N VAL A 313 -8.45 -9.76 -0.25
CA VAL A 313 -8.48 -11.22 -0.46
C VAL A 313 -7.29 -11.68 -1.28
N ASN A 314 -6.93 -10.96 -2.34
CA ASN A 314 -5.79 -11.31 -3.19
C ASN A 314 -4.45 -11.19 -2.42
N ILE A 315 -4.31 -10.20 -1.54
CA ILE A 315 -3.15 -10.07 -0.62
C ILE A 315 -3.10 -11.27 0.35
N GLN A 316 -4.22 -11.62 0.99
CA GLN A 316 -4.29 -12.78 1.88
C GLN A 316 -3.88 -14.07 1.16
N ASP A 317 -4.39 -14.31 -0.04
CA ASP A 317 -4.10 -15.50 -0.83
C ASP A 317 -2.63 -15.54 -1.33
N ALA A 318 -2.07 -14.40 -1.74
CA ALA A 318 -0.66 -14.30 -2.12
C ALA A 318 0.26 -14.59 -0.93
N CYS A 319 -0.05 -14.03 0.24
CA CYS A 319 0.65 -14.32 1.50
C CYS A 319 0.52 -15.81 1.87
N ALA A 320 -0.66 -16.39 1.78
CA ALA A 320 -0.89 -17.81 2.06
C ALA A 320 -0.04 -18.72 1.16
N ARG A 321 0.03 -18.42 -0.14
CA ARG A 321 0.91 -19.15 -1.08
C ARG A 321 2.39 -19.03 -0.71
N ALA A 322 2.83 -17.83 -0.31
CA ALA A 322 4.21 -17.60 0.11
C ALA A 322 4.57 -18.35 1.41
N LEU A 323 3.63 -18.47 2.35
CA LEU A 323 3.79 -19.17 3.61
C LEU A 323 3.93 -20.70 3.44
N ILE A 324 3.36 -21.25 2.38
CA ILE A 324 3.43 -22.72 2.11
C ILE A 324 4.56 -23.13 1.18
N VAL A 325 5.44 -22.21 0.79
CA VAL A 325 6.65 -22.55 0.00
C VAL A 325 7.57 -23.44 0.82
N ASP A 326 7.97 -24.58 0.24
CA ASP A 326 9.00 -25.45 0.83
C ASP A 326 10.38 -24.76 0.75
N ARG A 327 10.70 -23.99 1.78
CA ARG A 327 11.96 -23.23 1.87
C ARG A 327 13.19 -24.14 1.98
N ALA A 328 13.04 -25.37 2.49
CA ALA A 328 14.14 -26.31 2.59
C ALA A 328 14.48 -26.87 1.20
N ALA A 329 13.47 -27.32 0.46
CA ALA A 329 13.65 -27.78 -0.91
C ALA A 329 14.20 -26.67 -1.83
N LEU A 330 13.70 -25.43 -1.68
CA LEU A 330 14.20 -24.29 -2.45
C LEU A 330 15.69 -24.02 -2.19
N ARG A 331 16.10 -24.03 -0.92
CA ARG A 331 17.52 -23.87 -0.56
C ARG A 331 18.40 -25.03 -1.07
N ALA A 332 17.91 -26.26 -1.01
CA ALA A 332 18.65 -27.43 -1.53
C ALA A 332 18.84 -27.30 -3.05
N ALA A 333 17.76 -27.01 -3.79
CA ALA A 333 17.83 -26.80 -5.23
C ALA A 333 18.81 -25.67 -5.61
N SER A 334 18.81 -24.58 -4.88
CA SER A 334 19.74 -23.45 -5.08
C SER A 334 21.20 -23.87 -4.81
N ALA A 335 21.45 -24.62 -3.75
CA ALA A 335 22.80 -25.11 -3.40
C ALA A 335 23.37 -26.10 -4.45
N ASP A 336 22.49 -26.89 -5.04
CA ASP A 336 22.85 -27.87 -6.08
C ASP A 336 22.91 -27.27 -7.49
N GLY A 337 22.48 -25.99 -7.64
CA GLY A 337 22.39 -25.34 -8.94
C GLY A 337 21.26 -25.90 -9.83
N ASP A 338 20.29 -26.60 -9.24
CA ASP A 338 19.12 -27.13 -9.96
C ASP A 338 18.03 -26.06 -10.10
N VAL A 339 18.19 -25.24 -11.15
CA VAL A 339 17.30 -24.12 -11.45
C VAL A 339 15.85 -24.57 -11.65
N LEU A 340 15.66 -25.74 -12.30
CA LEU A 340 14.30 -26.21 -12.59
C LEU A 340 13.62 -26.77 -11.35
N ALA A 341 14.33 -27.45 -10.47
CA ALA A 341 13.79 -27.89 -9.20
C ALA A 341 13.40 -26.70 -8.31
N GLY A 342 14.23 -25.66 -8.23
CA GLY A 342 13.89 -24.44 -7.51
C GLY A 342 12.65 -23.74 -8.06
N HIS A 343 12.56 -23.61 -9.38
CA HIS A 343 11.38 -23.03 -10.03
C HIS A 343 10.11 -23.87 -9.78
N GLN A 344 10.21 -25.21 -9.85
CA GLN A 344 9.09 -26.12 -9.58
C GLN A 344 8.56 -25.96 -8.14
N VAL A 345 9.43 -25.76 -7.14
CA VAL A 345 9.01 -25.51 -5.76
C VAL A 345 8.12 -24.27 -5.65
N LEU A 346 8.48 -23.18 -6.35
CA LEU A 346 7.66 -21.96 -6.37
C LEU A 346 6.35 -22.19 -7.10
N LEU A 347 6.36 -22.86 -8.25
CA LEU A 347 5.15 -23.16 -9.02
C LEU A 347 4.18 -24.06 -8.24
N ASP A 348 4.67 -25.04 -7.49
CA ASP A 348 3.86 -25.93 -6.67
C ASP A 348 3.11 -25.15 -5.56
N ALA A 349 3.77 -24.18 -4.94
CA ALA A 349 3.15 -23.31 -3.97
C ALA A 349 2.13 -22.37 -4.65
N TYR A 350 2.51 -21.70 -5.74
CA TYR A 350 1.66 -20.78 -6.48
C TYR A 350 0.38 -21.43 -7.00
N ASN A 351 0.47 -22.64 -7.55
CA ASN A 351 -0.67 -23.39 -8.10
C ASN A 351 -1.52 -24.10 -7.02
N THR A 352 -1.11 -24.04 -5.75
CA THR A 352 -1.92 -24.60 -4.67
C THR A 352 -3.11 -23.70 -4.40
N ASP A 353 -4.32 -24.28 -4.42
CA ASP A 353 -5.51 -23.57 -3.98
C ASP A 353 -5.46 -23.34 -2.46
N VAL A 354 -5.18 -22.12 -2.05
CA VAL A 354 -5.04 -21.70 -0.65
C VAL A 354 -6.32 -21.09 -0.08
N ARG A 355 -7.40 -20.95 -0.89
CA ARG A 355 -8.65 -20.33 -0.45
C ARG A 355 -9.23 -20.99 0.80
N PRO A 356 -9.18 -22.34 0.99
CA PRO A 356 -9.62 -22.95 2.24
C PRO A 356 -8.81 -22.50 3.47
N LEU A 357 -7.51 -22.25 3.31
CA LEU A 357 -6.62 -21.76 4.39
C LEU A 357 -6.94 -20.31 4.74
N SER A 358 -7.04 -19.44 3.73
CA SER A 358 -7.42 -18.03 3.92
C SER A 358 -8.83 -17.89 4.53
N ALA A 359 -9.80 -18.70 4.10
CA ALA A 359 -11.14 -18.73 4.67
C ALA A 359 -11.14 -19.21 6.14
N SER A 360 -10.30 -20.19 6.50
CA SER A 360 -10.12 -20.61 7.89
C SER A 360 -9.59 -19.47 8.76
N ALA A 361 -8.58 -18.73 8.28
CA ALA A 361 -8.04 -17.57 8.98
C ALA A 361 -9.10 -16.47 9.16
N ARG A 362 -9.88 -16.16 8.12
CA ARG A 362 -10.99 -15.19 8.19
C ARG A 362 -12.07 -15.59 9.19
N ARG A 363 -12.51 -16.86 9.19
CA ARG A 363 -13.48 -17.36 10.19
C ARG A 363 -13.00 -17.19 11.61
N ALA A 364 -11.72 -17.46 11.86
CA ALA A 364 -11.13 -17.29 13.18
C ALA A 364 -11.12 -15.82 13.65
N LEU A 365 -11.16 -14.88 12.71
CA LEU A 365 -11.30 -13.44 12.95
C LEU A 365 -12.77 -12.97 12.99
N GLY A 366 -13.75 -13.88 12.84
CA GLY A 366 -15.17 -13.54 12.77
C GLY A 366 -15.60 -12.92 11.44
N ALA A 367 -14.77 -13.02 10.40
CA ALA A 367 -15.03 -12.48 9.07
C ALA A 367 -15.66 -13.53 8.13
N ALA A 368 -16.03 -13.11 6.92
CA ALA A 368 -16.72 -13.96 5.95
C ALA A 368 -15.76 -14.98 5.30
N ASP A 369 -16.26 -16.19 5.04
CA ASP A 369 -15.52 -17.21 4.27
C ASP A 369 -15.23 -16.73 2.84
N ASP A 370 -16.25 -16.16 2.19
CA ASP A 370 -16.17 -15.49 0.90
C ASP A 370 -16.64 -14.03 1.06
N PRO A 371 -15.71 -13.09 1.25
CA PRO A 371 -16.04 -11.69 1.49
C PRO A 371 -16.78 -11.03 0.32
N VAL A 372 -16.45 -11.38 -0.93
CA VAL A 372 -17.10 -10.80 -2.12
C VAL A 372 -18.55 -11.28 -2.23
N ALA A 373 -18.79 -12.58 -2.07
CA ALA A 373 -20.14 -13.12 -2.07
C ALA A 373 -20.97 -12.55 -0.91
N ALA A 374 -20.38 -12.41 0.28
CA ALA A 374 -21.04 -11.84 1.45
C ALA A 374 -21.41 -10.35 1.22
N LEU A 375 -20.51 -9.56 0.62
CA LEU A 375 -20.79 -8.17 0.27
C LEU A 375 -21.95 -8.07 -0.71
N ARG A 376 -21.91 -8.82 -1.79
CA ARG A 376 -22.98 -8.83 -2.82
C ARG A 376 -24.33 -9.25 -2.24
N ALA A 377 -24.35 -10.25 -1.36
CA ALA A 377 -25.58 -10.72 -0.70
C ALA A 377 -26.13 -9.75 0.35
N SER A 378 -25.31 -8.79 0.83
CA SER A 378 -25.69 -7.85 1.89
C SER A 378 -26.67 -6.76 1.47
N GLY A 379 -26.82 -6.49 0.17
CA GLY A 379 -27.59 -5.36 -0.36
C GLY A 379 -27.01 -3.99 0.02
N ARG A 380 -25.73 -3.93 0.39
CA ARG A 380 -25.09 -2.66 0.82
C ARG A 380 -25.06 -1.62 -0.30
N ALA A 381 -24.77 -2.05 -1.53
CA ALA A 381 -24.62 -1.11 -2.65
C ALA A 381 -25.92 -0.30 -2.85
N GLU A 382 -27.06 -0.96 -2.84
CA GLU A 382 -28.37 -0.33 -3.00
C GLU A 382 -28.73 0.57 -1.81
N ARG A 383 -28.43 0.13 -0.57
CA ARG A 383 -28.67 0.96 0.63
C ARG A 383 -27.83 2.22 0.62
N VAL A 384 -26.53 2.11 0.37
CA VAL A 384 -25.61 3.24 0.36
C VAL A 384 -25.92 4.21 -0.78
N ALA A 385 -26.32 3.71 -1.96
CA ALA A 385 -26.79 4.54 -3.06
C ALA A 385 -28.05 5.34 -2.68
N ALA A 386 -28.99 4.71 -1.97
CA ALA A 386 -30.20 5.39 -1.49
C ALA A 386 -29.88 6.46 -0.41
N GLU A 387 -28.93 6.20 0.47
CA GLU A 387 -28.55 7.09 1.58
C GLU A 387 -27.69 8.27 1.13
N ARG A 388 -26.68 8.02 0.27
CA ARG A 388 -25.71 9.03 -0.18
C ARG A 388 -26.09 9.72 -1.48
N GLY A 389 -27.06 9.13 -2.23
CA GLY A 389 -27.59 9.68 -3.47
C GLY A 389 -26.92 9.17 -4.74
N ASP A 390 -27.51 9.56 -5.86
CA ASP A 390 -27.04 9.19 -7.20
C ASP A 390 -25.77 9.98 -7.61
N ALA A 391 -25.10 9.44 -8.62
CA ALA A 391 -23.96 10.08 -9.29
C ALA A 391 -24.38 11.32 -10.08
N ARG A 392 -24.56 12.48 -9.42
CA ARG A 392 -24.83 13.77 -10.09
C ARG A 392 -23.80 14.81 -9.70
#